data_88370daa64cacfb9e91e4c254aa556a6
#
_entry.id   88370daa64cacfb9e91e4c254aa556a6
#
_cell.length_a   1.000
_cell.length_b   1.000
_cell.length_c   1.000
_cell.angle_alpha   90.00
_cell.angle_beta   90.00
_cell.angle_gamma   90.00
#
_symmetry.space_group_name_H-M   'P 1'
#
loop_
_entity.id
_entity.type
_entity.pdbx_description
1 polymer ?
#
loop_
_entity_poly.entity_id
_entity_poly.type
_entity_poly.pdbx_seq_one_letter_code
_entity_poly.pdbx_strand_id
1 'polypeptide(L)'
;MKIGYARVSSIGQNEAAQVDILLRNGAEEVFVEKASGKTREGRAKLADAIRFARKGDVLLVTRLDRLARSVIDLHAIVTELEAKGVDLIVTEQNIDTTTPHGRLMFNMLAAIAEFETDLRRERQLEGIAKAKQEGRYKGRPVSIDAEAIRAALAAGDKPSVVAKRFNVARSTVYRVASESSR
;
A
#
# COMPACT_ATOMS: atom_id res chain seq x y z
N MET A 1 1.55 -10.77 -29.38
CA MET A 1 1.38 -11.86 -28.42
C MET A 1 0.42 -11.44 -27.31
N LYS A 2 -0.41 -12.37 -26.79
CA LYS A 2 -1.28 -12.09 -25.64
C LYS A 2 -0.73 -12.79 -24.39
N ILE A 3 -0.50 -12.01 -23.34
CA ILE A 3 0.14 -12.47 -22.09
C ILE A 3 -0.91 -12.37 -20.98
N GLY A 4 -1.25 -13.49 -20.36
CA GLY A 4 -2.21 -13.56 -19.27
C GLY A 4 -1.57 -13.26 -17.91
N TYR A 5 -2.27 -12.51 -17.05
CA TYR A 5 -1.92 -12.39 -15.65
C TYR A 5 -3.12 -12.76 -14.77
N ALA A 6 -2.93 -13.71 -13.87
CA ALA A 6 -3.90 -14.14 -12.88
C ALA A 6 -3.38 -13.93 -11.48
N ARG A 7 -4.23 -13.36 -10.57
CA ARG A 7 -3.91 -13.26 -9.16
C ARG A 7 -4.94 -14.02 -8.34
N VAL A 8 -4.48 -15.03 -7.61
CA VAL A 8 -5.33 -15.93 -6.82
C VAL A 8 -4.98 -15.85 -5.34
N SER A 9 -6.01 -15.94 -4.47
CA SER A 9 -5.81 -16.17 -3.05
C SER A 9 -5.47 -17.66 -2.83
N SER A 10 -4.77 -17.98 -1.77
CA SER A 10 -4.25 -19.33 -1.43
C SER A 10 -5.28 -20.46 -1.32
N ILE A 11 -6.58 -20.20 -1.59
CA ILE A 11 -7.65 -21.21 -1.59
C ILE A 11 -7.94 -21.59 -3.04
N GLY A 12 -7.38 -22.72 -3.46
CA GLY A 12 -7.17 -23.24 -4.80
C GLY A 12 -8.32 -23.40 -5.82
N GLN A 13 -9.56 -23.03 -5.53
CA GLN A 13 -10.68 -23.23 -6.48
C GLN A 13 -10.79 -22.17 -7.58
N ASN A 14 -10.12 -21.04 -7.45
CA ASN A 14 -10.25 -19.92 -8.40
C ASN A 14 -9.07 -19.76 -9.37
N GLU A 15 -7.99 -20.53 -9.20
CA GLU A 15 -6.80 -20.45 -10.04
C GLU A 15 -7.07 -21.01 -11.44
N ALA A 16 -7.54 -22.24 -11.50
CA ALA A 16 -7.82 -22.93 -12.75
C ALA A 16 -8.85 -22.18 -13.61
N ALA A 17 -9.90 -21.65 -12.98
CA ALA A 17 -10.95 -20.90 -13.67
C ALA A 17 -10.41 -19.59 -14.29
N GLN A 18 -9.56 -18.82 -13.57
CA GLN A 18 -8.96 -17.61 -14.12
C GLN A 18 -8.01 -17.91 -15.26
N VAL A 19 -7.17 -18.92 -15.12
CA VAL A 19 -6.24 -19.35 -16.16
C VAL A 19 -7.01 -19.81 -17.40
N ASP A 20 -8.08 -20.60 -17.24
CA ASP A 20 -8.93 -21.07 -18.34
C ASP A 20 -9.58 -19.90 -19.09
N ILE A 21 -10.10 -18.90 -18.38
CA ILE A 21 -10.67 -17.68 -18.99
C ILE A 21 -9.59 -16.97 -19.83
N LEU A 22 -8.38 -16.79 -19.30
CA LEU A 22 -7.29 -16.12 -20.03
C LEU A 22 -6.88 -16.88 -21.27
N LEU A 23 -6.74 -18.22 -21.19
CA LEU A 23 -6.40 -19.07 -22.31
C LEU A 23 -7.50 -19.04 -23.39
N ARG A 24 -8.77 -19.11 -23.03
CA ARG A 24 -9.91 -18.99 -23.96
C ARG A 24 -9.94 -17.62 -24.65
N ASN A 25 -9.43 -16.56 -24.01
CA ASN A 25 -9.30 -15.25 -24.63
C ASN A 25 -7.99 -15.08 -25.44
N GLY A 26 -7.24 -16.17 -25.60
CA GLY A 26 -6.07 -16.24 -26.47
C GLY A 26 -4.75 -15.89 -25.78
N ALA A 27 -4.65 -16.01 -24.46
CA ALA A 27 -3.37 -15.91 -23.78
C ALA A 27 -2.45 -17.04 -24.23
N GLU A 28 -1.25 -16.69 -24.66
CA GLU A 28 -0.21 -17.63 -25.12
C GLU A 28 0.70 -18.05 -23.95
N GLU A 29 0.88 -17.14 -22.97
CA GLU A 29 1.63 -17.38 -21.74
C GLU A 29 0.82 -16.81 -20.57
N VAL A 30 0.79 -17.48 -19.41
CA VAL A 30 0.03 -17.02 -18.24
C VAL A 30 0.92 -16.98 -17.00
N PHE A 31 1.04 -15.80 -16.41
CA PHE A 31 1.74 -15.56 -15.15
C PHE A 31 0.76 -15.62 -13.99
N VAL A 32 0.94 -16.57 -13.07
CA VAL A 32 0.03 -16.76 -11.92
C VAL A 32 0.70 -16.27 -10.63
N GLU A 33 0.08 -15.30 -9.99
CA GLU A 33 0.49 -14.74 -8.71
C GLU A 33 -0.32 -15.35 -7.57
N LYS A 34 0.35 -16.00 -6.63
CA LYS A 34 -0.28 -16.53 -5.40
C LYS A 34 -0.17 -15.50 -4.29
N ALA A 35 -1.27 -14.79 -4.02
CA ALA A 35 -1.33 -13.83 -2.92
C ALA A 35 -1.43 -14.56 -1.59
N SER A 36 -0.32 -14.67 -0.82
CA SER A 36 -0.40 -15.03 0.58
C SER A 36 -0.89 -13.84 1.39
N GLY A 37 -1.93 -14.02 2.22
CA GLY A 37 -2.51 -12.96 3.04
C GLY A 37 -1.56 -12.34 4.09
N LYS A 38 -0.31 -12.83 4.19
CA LYS A 38 0.69 -12.44 5.18
C LYS A 38 1.83 -11.59 4.64
N THR A 39 2.05 -11.54 3.35
CA THR A 39 3.16 -10.77 2.77
C THR A 39 2.64 -9.58 1.95
N ARG A 40 2.96 -8.36 2.42
CA ARG A 40 2.80 -7.11 1.66
C ARG A 40 3.78 -7.01 0.49
N GLU A 41 4.68 -7.97 0.35
CA GLU A 41 5.77 -7.96 -0.60
C GLU A 41 5.38 -8.58 -1.95
N GLY A 42 5.65 -7.82 -2.99
CA GLY A 42 6.03 -8.24 -4.32
C GLY A 42 5.00 -9.00 -5.14
N ARG A 43 4.40 -8.32 -6.10
CA ARG A 43 3.78 -8.98 -7.27
C ARG A 43 4.88 -9.34 -8.28
N ALA A 44 5.73 -10.31 -7.88
CA ALA A 44 6.87 -10.73 -8.68
C ALA A 44 6.42 -11.24 -10.07
N LYS A 45 5.29 -11.95 -10.10
CA LYS A 45 4.74 -12.49 -11.35
C LYS A 45 4.15 -11.42 -12.26
N LEU A 46 3.57 -10.34 -11.70
CA LEU A 46 3.17 -9.19 -12.51
C LEU A 46 4.40 -8.49 -13.10
N ALA A 47 5.43 -8.26 -12.29
CA ALA A 47 6.66 -7.65 -12.76
C ALA A 47 7.34 -8.54 -13.85
N ASP A 48 7.31 -9.86 -13.68
CA ASP A 48 7.80 -10.80 -14.69
C ASP A 48 6.98 -10.72 -15.98
N ALA A 49 5.64 -10.66 -15.90
CA ALA A 49 4.75 -10.52 -17.04
C ALA A 49 5.01 -9.22 -17.81
N ILE A 50 5.10 -8.09 -17.08
CA ILE A 50 5.40 -6.78 -17.67
C ILE A 50 6.81 -6.79 -18.30
N ARG A 51 7.80 -7.40 -17.64
CA ARG A 51 9.17 -7.51 -18.19
C ARG A 51 9.20 -8.35 -19.44
N PHE A 52 8.45 -9.45 -19.49
CA PHE A 52 8.35 -10.37 -20.62
C PHE A 52 7.69 -9.74 -21.84
N ALA A 53 6.66 -8.89 -21.61
CA ALA A 53 5.92 -8.21 -22.65
C ALA A 53 6.80 -7.30 -23.50
N ARG A 54 6.53 -7.26 -24.80
CA ARG A 54 7.22 -6.44 -25.80
C ARG A 54 6.24 -5.44 -26.42
N LYS A 55 6.77 -4.44 -27.11
CA LYS A 55 5.95 -3.50 -27.87
C LYS A 55 5.02 -4.21 -28.84
N GLY A 56 3.72 -3.89 -28.78
CA GLY A 56 2.67 -4.50 -29.58
C GLY A 56 2.06 -5.76 -28.98
N ASP A 57 2.54 -6.21 -27.80
CA ASP A 57 1.89 -7.26 -27.04
C ASP A 57 0.67 -6.72 -26.27
N VAL A 58 -0.14 -7.62 -25.75
CA VAL A 58 -1.35 -7.30 -24.99
C VAL A 58 -1.31 -8.04 -23.66
N LEU A 59 -1.45 -7.32 -22.55
CA LEU A 59 -1.64 -7.91 -21.23
C LEU A 59 -3.13 -8.23 -21.04
N LEU A 60 -3.45 -9.50 -20.78
CA LEU A 60 -4.80 -9.98 -20.49
C LEU A 60 -4.99 -10.19 -18.99
N VAL A 61 -6.06 -9.63 -18.42
CA VAL A 61 -6.48 -9.91 -17.05
C VAL A 61 -7.98 -10.18 -17.01
N THR A 62 -8.46 -10.93 -16.03
CA THR A 62 -9.89 -11.18 -15.90
C THR A 62 -10.62 -9.95 -15.39
N ARG A 63 -10.07 -9.25 -14.37
CA ARG A 63 -10.67 -8.08 -13.71
C ARG A 63 -9.60 -7.11 -13.24
N LEU A 64 -9.95 -5.81 -13.14
CA LEU A 64 -9.03 -4.78 -12.64
C LEU A 64 -8.59 -5.02 -11.19
N ASP A 65 -9.45 -5.56 -10.33
CA ASP A 65 -9.09 -5.88 -8.94
C ASP A 65 -8.11 -7.05 -8.81
N ARG A 66 -7.90 -7.82 -9.87
CA ARG A 66 -6.82 -8.81 -9.96
C ARG A 66 -5.50 -8.19 -10.38
N LEU A 67 -5.55 -7.16 -11.21
CA LEU A 67 -4.36 -6.43 -11.68
C LEU A 67 -3.83 -5.47 -10.61
N ALA A 68 -4.68 -4.65 -10.02
CA ALA A 68 -4.32 -3.57 -9.12
C ALA A 68 -5.01 -3.67 -7.76
N ARG A 69 -4.38 -3.09 -6.73
CA ARG A 69 -4.91 -3.02 -5.35
C ARG A 69 -5.53 -1.66 -5.03
N SER A 70 -5.22 -0.69 -5.81
CA SER A 70 -5.73 0.68 -5.72
C SER A 70 -5.69 1.31 -7.11
N VAL A 71 -6.30 2.47 -7.23
CA VAL A 71 -6.29 3.24 -8.46
C VAL A 71 -4.93 3.79 -8.79
N ILE A 72 -4.20 4.28 -7.78
CA ILE A 72 -2.82 4.75 -7.95
C ILE A 72 -1.95 3.62 -8.50
N ASP A 73 -2.14 2.42 -7.97
CA ASP A 73 -1.46 1.22 -8.41
C ASP A 73 -1.83 0.84 -9.86
N LEU A 74 -3.11 0.93 -10.21
CA LEU A 74 -3.59 0.70 -11.58
C LEU A 74 -2.97 1.71 -12.55
N HIS A 75 -2.99 2.99 -12.20
CA HIS A 75 -2.40 4.04 -13.03
C HIS A 75 -0.90 3.81 -13.26
N ALA A 76 -0.15 3.46 -12.21
CA ALA A 76 1.28 3.15 -12.33
C ALA A 76 1.53 1.98 -13.28
N ILE A 77 0.77 0.89 -13.16
CA ILE A 77 0.89 -0.28 -14.03
C ILE A 77 0.59 0.10 -15.49
N VAL A 78 -0.48 0.85 -15.73
CA VAL A 78 -0.86 1.22 -17.10
C VAL A 78 0.13 2.18 -17.71
N THR A 79 0.62 3.15 -16.96
CA THR A 79 1.70 4.05 -17.44
C THR A 79 2.94 3.25 -17.84
N GLU A 80 3.28 2.20 -17.08
CA GLU A 80 4.41 1.32 -17.41
C GLU A 80 4.13 0.50 -18.69
N LEU A 81 2.91 -0.01 -18.86
CA LEU A 81 2.50 -0.72 -20.08
C LEU A 81 2.52 0.21 -21.31
N GLU A 82 1.95 1.39 -21.20
CA GLU A 82 1.95 2.39 -22.27
C GLU A 82 3.36 2.81 -22.68
N ALA A 83 4.25 3.05 -21.70
CA ALA A 83 5.66 3.36 -21.96
C ALA A 83 6.38 2.25 -22.74
N LYS A 84 5.95 1.00 -22.57
CA LYS A 84 6.44 -0.16 -23.34
C LYS A 84 5.69 -0.39 -24.66
N GLY A 85 4.58 0.33 -24.89
CA GLY A 85 3.69 0.11 -26.04
C GLY A 85 2.96 -1.25 -25.95
N VAL A 86 2.58 -1.65 -24.74
CA VAL A 86 1.79 -2.84 -24.43
C VAL A 86 0.38 -2.43 -24.10
N ASP A 87 -0.61 -3.03 -24.76
CA ASP A 87 -2.02 -2.78 -24.51
C ASP A 87 -2.55 -3.66 -23.35
N LEU A 88 -3.72 -3.27 -22.80
CA LEU A 88 -4.40 -3.98 -21.73
C LEU A 88 -5.79 -4.40 -22.17
N ILE A 89 -6.15 -5.68 -21.92
CA ILE A 89 -7.52 -6.18 -22.06
C ILE A 89 -7.99 -6.76 -20.72
N VAL A 90 -9.18 -6.30 -20.27
CA VAL A 90 -9.85 -6.82 -19.08
C VAL A 90 -11.11 -7.56 -19.50
N THR A 91 -11.07 -8.90 -19.45
CA THR A 91 -12.04 -9.75 -20.13
C THR A 91 -13.47 -9.65 -19.54
N GLU A 92 -13.61 -9.60 -18.21
CA GLU A 92 -14.94 -9.54 -17.56
C GLU A 92 -15.56 -8.14 -17.55
N GLN A 93 -14.76 -7.09 -17.77
CA GLN A 93 -15.21 -5.69 -17.75
C GLN A 93 -15.28 -5.08 -19.15
N ASN A 94 -14.99 -5.87 -20.21
CA ASN A 94 -14.99 -5.45 -21.59
C ASN A 94 -14.15 -4.16 -21.85
N ILE A 95 -13.04 -4.03 -21.16
CA ILE A 95 -12.09 -2.94 -21.36
C ILE A 95 -10.98 -3.46 -22.29
N ASP A 96 -10.79 -2.77 -23.41
CA ASP A 96 -9.81 -3.14 -24.43
C ASP A 96 -9.08 -1.87 -24.91
N THR A 97 -7.87 -1.63 -24.40
CA THR A 97 -7.08 -0.44 -24.74
C THR A 97 -6.47 -0.51 -26.14
N THR A 98 -6.58 -1.64 -26.87
CA THR A 98 -6.21 -1.70 -28.29
C THR A 98 -7.13 -0.83 -29.15
N THR A 99 -8.36 -0.56 -28.67
CA THR A 99 -9.34 0.26 -29.34
C THR A 99 -9.35 1.70 -28.80
N PRO A 100 -9.63 2.71 -29.63
CA PRO A 100 -9.77 4.10 -29.16
C PRO A 100 -10.87 4.27 -28.10
N HIS A 101 -11.98 3.54 -28.24
CA HIS A 101 -13.08 3.54 -27.28
C HIS A 101 -12.65 2.97 -25.92
N GLY A 102 -11.97 1.83 -25.91
CA GLY A 102 -11.49 1.21 -24.68
C GLY A 102 -10.44 2.04 -23.98
N ARG A 103 -9.54 2.71 -24.71
CA ARG A 103 -8.61 3.71 -24.14
C ARG A 103 -9.34 4.87 -23.48
N LEU A 104 -10.37 5.42 -24.16
CA LEU A 104 -11.17 6.49 -23.57
C LEU A 104 -11.87 6.02 -22.28
N MET A 105 -12.53 4.87 -22.32
CA MET A 105 -13.19 4.28 -21.15
C MET A 105 -12.21 4.06 -19.99
N PHE A 106 -11.03 3.53 -20.28
CA PHE A 106 -10.00 3.31 -19.29
C PHE A 106 -9.53 4.64 -18.65
N ASN A 107 -9.24 5.65 -19.48
CA ASN A 107 -8.81 6.97 -18.99
C ASN A 107 -9.89 7.64 -18.13
N MET A 108 -11.17 7.49 -18.48
CA MET A 108 -12.29 7.98 -17.66
C MET A 108 -12.34 7.27 -16.30
N LEU A 109 -12.21 5.95 -16.28
CA LEU A 109 -12.16 5.18 -15.02
C LEU A 109 -10.97 5.60 -14.16
N ALA A 110 -9.80 5.80 -14.75
CA ALA A 110 -8.61 6.26 -14.05
C ALA A 110 -8.84 7.65 -13.42
N ALA A 111 -9.40 8.59 -14.18
CA ALA A 111 -9.69 9.94 -13.72
C ALA A 111 -10.72 9.97 -12.56
N ILE A 112 -11.82 9.19 -12.68
CA ILE A 112 -12.83 9.08 -11.61
C ILE A 112 -12.19 8.57 -10.32
N ALA A 113 -11.35 7.63 -10.45
CA ALA A 113 -10.74 6.95 -9.33
C ALA A 113 -9.62 7.79 -8.68
N GLU A 114 -8.91 8.63 -9.43
CA GLU A 114 -8.01 9.66 -8.91
C GLU A 114 -8.81 10.69 -8.10
N PHE A 115 -9.90 11.19 -8.68
CA PHE A 115 -10.82 12.11 -8.01
C PHE A 115 -11.38 11.55 -6.69
N GLU A 116 -11.81 10.28 -6.65
CA GLU A 116 -12.23 9.66 -5.39
C GLU A 116 -11.12 9.60 -4.34
N THR A 117 -9.88 9.40 -4.77
CA THR A 117 -8.72 9.36 -3.87
C THR A 117 -8.44 10.74 -3.27
N ASP A 118 -8.51 11.78 -4.10
CA ASP A 118 -8.32 13.16 -3.67
C ASP A 118 -9.42 13.61 -2.70
N LEU A 119 -10.68 13.28 -2.97
CA LEU A 119 -11.79 13.54 -2.06
C LEU A 119 -11.61 12.84 -0.70
N ARG A 120 -11.13 11.59 -0.69
CA ARG A 120 -10.85 10.88 0.56
C ARG A 120 -9.73 11.55 1.35
N ARG A 121 -8.67 12.00 0.65
CA ARG A 121 -7.54 12.72 1.25
C ARG A 121 -7.99 14.05 1.86
N GLU A 122 -8.81 14.81 1.14
CA GLU A 122 -9.37 16.07 1.62
C GLU A 122 -10.19 15.87 2.90
N ARG A 123 -11.14 14.94 2.89
CA ARG A 123 -11.94 14.59 4.08
C ARG A 123 -11.07 14.11 5.25
N GLN A 124 -10.00 13.37 4.97
CA GLN A 124 -9.06 12.93 6.00
C GLN A 124 -8.32 14.12 6.62
N LEU A 125 -7.86 15.09 5.81
CA LEU A 125 -7.19 16.29 6.29
C LEU A 125 -8.13 17.16 7.13
N GLU A 126 -9.38 17.34 6.70
CA GLU A 126 -10.41 18.03 7.47
C GLU A 126 -10.67 17.33 8.82
N GLY A 127 -10.81 16.00 8.79
CA GLY A 127 -10.98 15.22 10.02
C GLY A 127 -9.79 15.33 10.98
N ILE A 128 -8.56 15.34 10.46
CA ILE A 128 -7.34 15.55 11.25
C ILE A 128 -7.32 16.97 11.83
N ALA A 129 -7.66 17.98 11.04
CA ALA A 129 -7.71 19.38 11.50
C ALA A 129 -8.71 19.53 12.62
N LYS A 130 -9.92 19.00 12.46
CA LYS A 130 -10.97 19.00 13.50
C LYS A 130 -10.52 18.28 14.78
N ALA A 131 -9.93 17.09 14.64
CA ALA A 131 -9.43 16.32 15.78
C ALA A 131 -8.29 17.04 16.54
N LYS A 132 -7.43 17.81 15.82
CA LYS A 132 -6.42 18.66 16.42
C LYS A 132 -7.05 19.83 17.21
N GLN A 133 -8.06 20.51 16.65
CA GLN A 133 -8.79 21.57 17.32
C GLN A 133 -9.51 21.07 18.57
N GLU A 134 -10.06 19.88 18.55
CA GLU A 134 -10.71 19.21 19.67
C GLU A 134 -9.71 18.63 20.69
N GLY A 135 -8.40 18.79 20.50
CA GLY A 135 -7.37 18.29 21.42
C GLY A 135 -7.31 16.76 21.54
N ARG A 136 -7.82 16.04 20.55
CA ARG A 136 -7.83 14.55 20.56
C ARG A 136 -6.43 13.95 20.42
N TYR A 137 -5.49 14.69 19.82
CA TYR A 137 -4.10 14.26 19.69
C TYR A 137 -3.31 14.59 20.97
N LYS A 138 -3.38 13.70 21.94
CA LYS A 138 -2.66 13.85 23.23
C LYS A 138 -1.19 13.39 23.16
N GLY A 139 -0.71 12.96 21.99
CA GLY A 139 0.62 12.40 21.85
C GLY A 139 0.77 11.03 22.52
N ARG A 140 2.02 10.59 22.66
CA ARG A 140 2.32 9.36 23.40
C ARG A 140 2.04 9.60 24.88
N PRO A 141 1.30 8.71 25.57
CA PRO A 141 1.09 8.82 27.03
C PRO A 141 2.44 8.94 27.75
N VAL A 142 2.52 9.82 28.72
CA VAL A 142 3.70 9.95 29.57
C VAL A 142 3.79 8.67 30.41
N SER A 143 4.74 7.80 30.07
CA SER A 143 4.94 6.53 30.77
C SER A 143 6.02 6.59 31.86
N ILE A 144 6.59 7.78 32.07
CA ILE A 144 7.71 8.00 33.00
C ILE A 144 7.20 8.82 34.16
N ASP A 145 7.34 8.29 35.37
CA ASP A 145 7.06 9.03 36.60
C ASP A 145 8.24 9.98 36.88
N ALA A 146 8.11 11.20 36.33
CA ALA A 146 9.14 12.23 36.49
C ALA A 146 9.28 12.72 37.94
N GLU A 147 8.21 12.69 38.72
CA GLU A 147 8.24 13.13 40.15
C GLU A 147 8.98 12.10 40.99
N ALA A 148 8.70 10.83 40.82
CA ALA A 148 9.39 9.77 41.54
C ALA A 148 10.89 9.72 41.18
N ILE A 149 11.26 10.01 39.93
CA ILE A 149 12.66 10.11 39.51
C ILE A 149 13.33 11.32 40.19
N ARG A 150 12.69 12.48 40.26
CA ARG A 150 13.22 13.66 40.94
C ARG A 150 13.38 13.43 42.43
N ALA A 151 12.40 12.79 43.08
CA ALA A 151 12.45 12.46 44.50
C ALA A 151 13.64 11.52 44.81
N ALA A 152 13.86 10.50 44.00
CA ALA A 152 15.01 9.60 44.17
C ALA A 152 16.36 10.32 44.00
N LEU A 153 16.47 11.23 43.03
CA LEU A 153 17.68 12.04 42.86
C LEU A 153 17.92 13.01 44.05
N ALA A 154 16.84 13.63 44.58
CA ALA A 154 16.91 14.51 45.75
C ALA A 154 17.29 13.75 47.02
N ALA A 155 16.91 12.48 47.15
CA ALA A 155 17.33 11.58 48.21
C ALA A 155 18.82 11.15 48.13
N GLY A 156 19.54 11.56 47.08
CA GLY A 156 20.98 11.26 46.89
C GLY A 156 21.28 10.00 46.07
N ASP A 157 20.28 9.37 45.45
CA ASP A 157 20.49 8.23 44.60
C ASP A 157 21.29 8.61 43.33
N LYS A 158 22.27 7.76 42.97
CA LYS A 158 23.06 8.00 41.75
C LYS A 158 22.18 7.83 40.50
N PRO A 159 22.33 8.69 39.45
CA PRO A 159 21.52 8.62 38.22
C PRO A 159 21.53 7.22 37.56
N SER A 160 22.60 6.47 37.71
CA SER A 160 22.67 5.10 37.16
C SER A 160 21.79 4.09 37.93
N VAL A 161 21.60 4.31 39.24
CA VAL A 161 20.75 3.48 40.09
C VAL A 161 19.29 3.80 39.80
N VAL A 162 18.96 5.10 39.72
CA VAL A 162 17.62 5.59 39.37
C VAL A 162 17.20 5.09 38.00
N ALA A 163 18.09 5.14 36.99
CA ALA A 163 17.80 4.63 35.64
C ALA A 163 17.43 3.14 35.64
N LYS A 164 18.15 2.31 36.42
CA LYS A 164 17.82 0.88 36.58
C LYS A 164 16.51 0.68 37.32
N ARG A 165 16.28 1.39 38.43
CA ARG A 165 15.08 1.27 39.27
C ARG A 165 13.79 1.58 38.52
N PHE A 166 13.81 2.63 37.69
CA PHE A 166 12.65 3.06 36.91
C PHE A 166 12.61 2.50 35.48
N ASN A 167 13.54 1.61 35.14
CA ASN A 167 13.68 1.01 33.81
C ASN A 167 13.68 2.04 32.67
N VAL A 168 14.46 3.10 32.81
CA VAL A 168 14.61 4.17 31.82
C VAL A 168 16.08 4.35 31.44
N ALA A 169 16.33 4.98 30.30
CA ALA A 169 17.70 5.33 29.90
C ALA A 169 18.29 6.42 30.83
N ARG A 170 19.60 6.40 31.06
CA ARG A 170 20.28 7.45 31.86
C ARG A 170 20.04 8.86 31.30
N SER A 171 20.00 9.01 29.99
CA SER A 171 19.66 10.28 29.32
C SER A 171 18.29 10.82 29.74
N THR A 172 17.32 9.94 29.96
CA THR A 172 15.99 10.31 30.47
C THR A 172 16.06 10.84 31.90
N VAL A 173 16.86 10.22 32.79
CA VAL A 173 17.05 10.68 34.15
C VAL A 173 17.68 12.10 34.17
N TYR A 174 18.71 12.34 33.35
CA TYR A 174 19.31 13.66 33.24
C TYR A 174 18.36 14.70 32.67
N ARG A 175 17.55 14.35 31.67
CA ARG A 175 16.53 15.25 31.10
C ARG A 175 15.50 15.65 32.16
N VAL A 176 14.99 14.69 32.92
CA VAL A 176 14.00 14.93 34.00
C VAL A 176 14.61 15.81 35.10
N ALA A 177 15.89 15.64 35.42
CA ALA A 177 16.60 16.49 36.37
C ALA A 177 16.77 17.92 35.87
N SER A 178 17.09 18.14 34.59
CA SER A 178 17.29 19.46 33.99
C SER A 178 16.00 20.25 33.79
N GLU A 179 14.86 19.58 33.58
CA GLU A 179 13.55 20.21 33.42
C GLU A 179 13.02 20.85 34.73
N SER A 180 13.61 20.56 35.88
CA SER A 180 13.30 21.15 37.18
C SER A 180 13.97 22.52 37.41
N SER A 181 14.86 22.96 36.51
CA SER A 181 15.64 24.21 36.67
C SER A 181 15.09 25.35 35.80
N ARG A 182 13.90 25.20 35.24
CA ARG A 182 13.18 26.23 34.53
C ARG A 182 11.83 26.46 35.21
#